data_5b8dfece11ec053e9bebadf993e77d44
#
_entry.id   5b8dfece11ec053e9bebadf993e77d44
#
_cell.length_a   1.000
_cell.length_b   1.000
_cell.length_c   1.000
_cell.angle_alpha   90.00
_cell.angle_beta   90.00
_cell.angle_gamma   90.00
#
_symmetry.space_group_name_H-M   'P 1'
#
loop_
_entity.id
_entity.type
_entity.pdbx_description
1 polymer ?
#
loop_
_entity_poly.entity_id
_entity_poly.type
_entity_poly.pdbx_seq_one_letter_code
_entity_poly.pdbx_strand_id
1 'polypeptide(L)'
;MMKELCKDFKIEHHNSSPYRPKMNGAVEAANKNIKKIIQKMVVTYKDWHEMLPFALHGYRTSVRTSTGATPFSLVYGMEAVLPVEVEIPSMRVLMEAKLSEAEWCQSRYDQLNLIEEKRMTALCHGQLYQKRMKQAFDRKVRPREFKEGDLVLKKILSFQQDSRGKWTPNYEGPYVVKRAFSGGAMTLATMDGDGLHLRRRKTREK
;
A
#
# COMPACT_ATOMS: atom_id res chain seq x y z
N MET A 1 -22.36 3.79 -9.10
CA MET A 1 -21.77 4.64 -8.05
C MET A 1 -20.25 4.54 -7.98
N MET A 2 -19.60 3.46 -7.44
CA MET A 2 -18.13 3.41 -7.31
C MET A 2 -17.38 3.45 -8.67
N LYS A 3 -17.87 2.74 -9.68
CA LYS A 3 -17.29 2.75 -11.02
C LYS A 3 -17.42 4.12 -11.71
N GLU A 4 -18.52 4.81 -11.52
CA GLU A 4 -18.76 6.17 -12.04
C GLU A 4 -17.82 7.14 -11.36
N LEU A 5 -17.72 7.13 -10.02
CA LEU A 5 -16.76 7.94 -9.27
C LEU A 5 -15.32 7.75 -9.79
N CYS A 6 -14.88 6.50 -9.97
CA CYS A 6 -13.54 6.24 -10.49
C CYS A 6 -13.36 6.79 -11.91
N LYS A 7 -14.41 6.75 -12.76
CA LYS A 7 -14.39 7.28 -14.11
C LYS A 7 -14.30 8.81 -14.10
N ASP A 8 -15.12 9.47 -13.28
CA ASP A 8 -15.19 10.93 -13.18
C ASP A 8 -13.86 11.54 -12.68
N PHE A 9 -13.21 10.86 -11.72
CA PHE A 9 -11.92 11.27 -11.17
C PHE A 9 -10.72 10.64 -11.90
N LYS A 10 -10.91 9.94 -13.04
CA LYS A 10 -9.86 9.24 -13.79
C LYS A 10 -9.01 8.30 -12.93
N ILE A 11 -9.64 7.62 -11.98
CA ILE A 11 -9.00 6.65 -11.09
C ILE A 11 -9.08 5.25 -11.72
N GLU A 12 -7.94 4.60 -11.89
CA GLU A 12 -7.88 3.23 -12.36
C GLU A 12 -8.23 2.26 -11.22
N HIS A 13 -9.35 1.54 -11.38
CA HIS A 13 -9.85 0.61 -10.36
C HIS A 13 -9.34 -0.81 -10.61
N HIS A 14 -8.66 -1.37 -9.61
CA HIS A 14 -8.14 -2.74 -9.64
C HIS A 14 -8.83 -3.63 -8.61
N ASN A 15 -9.02 -4.91 -8.97
CA ASN A 15 -9.57 -5.92 -8.07
C ASN A 15 -8.44 -6.62 -7.30
N SER A 16 -8.65 -6.84 -6.01
CA SER A 16 -7.73 -7.59 -5.14
C SER A 16 -8.52 -8.51 -4.22
N SER A 17 -7.89 -9.57 -3.74
CA SER A 17 -8.47 -10.46 -2.74
C SER A 17 -7.49 -10.74 -1.60
N PRO A 18 -7.96 -11.11 -0.40
CA PRO A 18 -7.10 -11.46 0.75
C PRO A 18 -6.16 -12.64 0.46
N TYR A 19 -6.55 -13.54 -0.45
CA TYR A 19 -5.74 -14.71 -0.83
C TYR A 19 -4.56 -14.34 -1.75
N ARG A 20 -4.70 -13.27 -2.52
CA ARG A 20 -3.65 -12.81 -3.43
C ARG A 20 -3.69 -11.28 -3.56
N PRO A 21 -3.22 -10.54 -2.53
CA PRO A 21 -3.32 -9.08 -2.46
C PRO A 21 -2.26 -8.37 -3.30
N LYS A 22 -1.85 -8.92 -4.44
CA LYS A 22 -0.75 -8.40 -5.27
C LYS A 22 -0.94 -6.92 -5.65
N MET A 23 -2.18 -6.50 -5.93
CA MET A 23 -2.50 -5.13 -6.32
C MET A 23 -2.56 -4.17 -5.12
N ASN A 24 -2.67 -4.69 -3.90
CA ASN A 24 -2.76 -3.90 -2.67
C ASN A 24 -1.42 -3.78 -1.92
N GLY A 25 -0.34 -4.36 -2.44
CA GLY A 25 0.93 -4.46 -1.73
C GLY A 25 1.55 -3.12 -1.34
N ALA A 26 1.35 -2.06 -2.13
CA ALA A 26 1.85 -0.72 -1.81
C ALA A 26 1.12 -0.13 -0.58
N VAL A 27 -0.21 -0.28 -0.51
CA VAL A 27 -1.01 0.18 0.63
C VAL A 27 -0.70 -0.62 1.88
N GLU A 28 -0.54 -1.94 1.76
CA GLU A 28 -0.17 -2.81 2.89
C GLU A 28 1.21 -2.44 3.45
N ALA A 29 2.19 -2.15 2.58
CA ALA A 29 3.51 -1.68 2.99
C ALA A 29 3.45 -0.31 3.69
N ALA A 30 2.67 0.63 3.17
CA ALA A 30 2.44 1.93 3.79
C ALA A 30 1.82 1.78 5.19
N ASN A 31 0.73 1.02 5.30
CA ASN A 31 0.06 0.76 6.57
C ASN A 31 0.96 0.06 7.59
N LYS A 32 1.79 -0.89 7.15
CA LYS A 32 2.78 -1.55 8.01
C LYS A 32 3.81 -0.56 8.56
N ASN A 33 4.27 0.39 7.75
CA ASN A 33 5.22 1.42 8.18
C ASN A 33 4.57 2.40 9.16
N ILE A 34 3.37 2.91 8.86
CA ILE A 34 2.61 3.79 9.74
C ILE A 34 2.35 3.10 11.09
N LYS A 35 1.91 1.83 11.06
CA LYS A 35 1.72 1.04 12.27
C LYS A 35 3.00 0.95 13.12
N LYS A 36 4.16 0.74 12.50
CA LYS A 36 5.45 0.70 13.22
C LYS A 36 5.81 2.05 13.86
N ILE A 37 5.50 3.16 13.18
CA ILE A 37 5.72 4.51 13.74
C ILE A 37 4.81 4.71 14.95
N ILE A 38 3.52 4.43 14.80
CA ILE A 38 2.55 4.53 15.89
C ILE A 38 2.99 3.68 17.10
N GLN A 39 3.37 2.43 16.88
CA GLN A 39 3.82 1.52 17.96
C GLN A 39 5.01 2.05 18.76
N LYS A 40 5.82 2.93 18.19
CA LYS A 40 6.94 3.57 18.88
C LYS A 40 6.53 4.84 19.66
N MET A 41 5.41 5.45 19.30
CA MET A 41 4.93 6.71 19.85
C MET A 41 3.91 6.49 20.97
N VAL A 42 3.10 5.44 20.89
CA VAL A 42 2.06 5.18 21.89
C VAL A 42 2.64 4.59 23.16
N VAL A 43 2.20 5.14 24.28
CA VAL A 43 2.47 4.60 25.62
C VAL A 43 1.43 3.52 25.97
N THR A 44 0.17 3.81 25.62
CA THR A 44 -0.96 2.91 25.83
C THR A 44 -1.67 2.66 24.50
N TYR A 45 -2.08 1.43 24.20
CA TYR A 45 -2.73 1.12 22.91
C TYR A 45 -4.04 1.89 22.64
N LYS A 46 -4.63 2.51 23.66
CA LYS A 46 -5.88 3.30 23.56
C LYS A 46 -5.68 4.68 22.94
N ASP A 47 -4.48 5.24 23.01
CA ASP A 47 -4.15 6.59 22.54
C ASP A 47 -3.57 6.64 21.12
N TRP A 48 -3.56 5.52 20.40
CA TRP A 48 -3.03 5.43 19.05
C TRP A 48 -3.64 6.42 18.05
N HIS A 49 -4.93 6.77 18.23
CA HIS A 49 -5.65 7.66 17.34
C HIS A 49 -5.18 9.10 17.47
N GLU A 50 -4.76 9.53 18.66
CA GLU A 50 -4.18 10.83 18.91
C GLU A 50 -2.78 10.96 18.29
N MET A 51 -2.04 9.85 18.28
CA MET A 51 -0.69 9.79 17.69
C MET A 51 -0.71 9.62 16.15
N LEU A 52 -1.84 9.27 15.56
CA LEU A 52 -1.96 9.02 14.12
C LEU A 52 -1.57 10.23 13.26
N PRO A 53 -1.98 11.48 13.52
CA PRO A 53 -1.55 12.64 12.74
C PRO A 53 -0.03 12.83 12.72
N PHE A 54 0.64 12.64 13.85
CA PHE A 54 2.10 12.74 13.96
C PHE A 54 2.81 11.61 13.23
N ALA A 55 2.28 10.37 13.32
CA ALA A 55 2.80 9.24 12.58
C ALA A 55 2.65 9.41 11.05
N LEU A 56 1.54 9.98 10.61
CA LEU A 56 1.33 10.34 9.19
C LEU A 56 2.28 11.45 8.75
N HIS A 57 2.52 12.45 9.58
CA HIS A 57 3.51 13.50 9.30
C HIS A 57 4.90 12.88 9.14
N GLY A 58 5.36 12.09 10.11
CA GLY A 58 6.63 11.37 10.02
C GLY A 58 6.73 10.44 8.81
N TYR A 59 5.63 9.78 8.42
CA TYR A 59 5.58 8.99 7.19
C TYR A 59 5.74 9.83 5.93
N ARG A 60 5.09 11.00 5.85
CA ARG A 60 5.12 11.90 4.68
C ARG A 60 6.44 12.61 4.50
N THR A 61 7.15 12.89 5.59
CA THR A 61 8.44 13.60 5.60
C THR A 61 9.67 12.70 5.57
N SER A 62 9.48 11.37 5.64
CA SER A 62 10.59 10.42 5.53
C SER A 62 10.82 9.96 4.10
N VAL A 63 12.09 9.87 3.67
CA VAL A 63 12.47 9.35 2.35
C VAL A 63 12.00 7.90 2.18
N ARG A 64 11.37 7.60 1.05
CA ARG A 64 10.97 6.25 0.68
C ARG A 64 12.03 5.59 -0.18
N THR A 65 12.50 4.42 0.23
CA THR A 65 13.48 3.62 -0.55
C THR A 65 12.98 3.26 -1.95
N SER A 66 11.65 3.19 -2.12
CA SER A 66 11.04 2.89 -3.43
C SER A 66 11.10 4.05 -4.42
N THR A 67 11.07 5.29 -3.96
CA THR A 67 11.04 6.49 -4.81
C THR A 67 12.30 7.35 -4.69
N GLY A 68 13.11 7.16 -3.63
CA GLY A 68 14.27 7.99 -3.35
C GLY A 68 13.93 9.40 -2.87
N ALA A 69 12.65 9.70 -2.64
CA ALA A 69 12.15 11.01 -2.25
C ALA A 69 11.14 10.89 -1.10
N THR A 70 10.86 12.02 -0.43
CA THR A 70 9.78 12.09 0.56
C THR A 70 8.43 12.25 -0.16
N PRO A 71 7.33 11.67 0.34
CA PRO A 71 6.00 11.96 -0.20
C PRO A 71 5.67 13.46 -0.20
N PHE A 72 6.16 14.20 0.79
CA PHE A 72 5.94 15.64 0.91
C PHE A 72 6.59 16.40 -0.25
N SER A 73 7.86 16.10 -0.56
CA SER A 73 8.57 16.81 -1.65
C SER A 73 7.99 16.52 -3.03
N LEU A 74 7.40 15.34 -3.25
CA LEU A 74 6.74 15.00 -4.51
C LEU A 74 5.40 15.72 -4.70
N VAL A 75 4.77 16.19 -3.60
CA VAL A 75 3.51 16.95 -3.66
C VAL A 75 3.80 18.45 -3.73
N TYR A 76 4.70 18.93 -2.89
CA TYR A 76 4.94 20.36 -2.68
C TYR A 76 6.18 20.91 -3.40
N GLY A 77 7.03 20.05 -3.96
CA GLY A 77 8.28 20.46 -4.64
C GLY A 77 9.44 20.79 -3.69
N MET A 78 9.19 20.88 -2.40
CA MET A 78 10.17 21.20 -1.35
C MET A 78 10.08 20.21 -0.19
N GLU A 79 11.09 20.20 0.68
CA GLU A 79 11.04 19.43 1.93
C GLU A 79 10.25 20.18 2.99
N ALA A 80 9.56 19.43 3.86
CA ALA A 80 8.84 19.99 4.99
C ALA A 80 9.80 20.57 6.03
N VAL A 81 9.36 21.58 6.75
CA VAL A 81 10.00 22.00 8.01
C VAL A 81 9.55 21.02 9.09
N LEU A 82 10.51 20.39 9.75
CA LEU A 82 10.22 19.41 10.80
C LEU A 82 9.97 20.13 12.15
N PRO A 83 9.19 19.54 13.06
CA PRO A 83 8.96 20.15 14.38
C PRO A 83 10.25 20.49 15.13
N VAL A 84 11.28 19.67 15.01
CA VAL A 84 12.61 19.93 15.62
C VAL A 84 13.29 21.16 15.00
N GLU A 85 13.05 21.47 13.73
CA GLU A 85 13.62 22.63 13.04
C GLU A 85 12.95 23.95 13.45
N VAL A 86 11.79 23.89 14.14
CA VAL A 86 11.15 25.08 14.75
C VAL A 86 11.91 25.49 16.01
N GLU A 87 12.41 24.51 16.78
CA GLU A 87 13.21 24.76 17.99
C GLU A 87 14.69 25.03 17.67
N ILE A 88 15.26 24.23 16.76
CA ILE A 88 16.66 24.30 16.33
C ILE A 88 16.67 24.44 14.81
N PRO A 89 16.58 25.68 14.28
CA PRO A 89 16.49 25.92 12.84
C PRO A 89 17.70 25.37 12.07
N SER A 90 17.44 24.59 11.01
CA SER A 90 18.46 24.19 10.07
C SER A 90 18.95 25.39 9.24
N MET A 91 20.15 25.27 8.63
CA MET A 91 20.68 26.30 7.73
C MET A 91 19.71 26.65 6.61
N ARG A 92 18.96 25.67 6.10
CA ARG A 92 17.92 25.87 5.07
C ARG A 92 16.83 26.81 5.59
N VAL A 93 16.29 26.56 6.77
CA VAL A 93 15.23 27.36 7.38
C VAL A 93 15.73 28.78 7.69
N LEU A 94 16.96 28.91 8.20
CA LEU A 94 17.58 30.22 8.47
C LEU A 94 17.81 31.04 7.19
N MET A 95 18.22 30.39 6.10
CA MET A 95 18.41 31.09 4.82
C MET A 95 17.07 31.49 4.21
N GLU A 96 16.07 30.63 4.26
CA GLU A 96 14.72 30.91 3.76
C GLU A 96 14.05 32.07 4.55
N ALA A 97 14.25 32.12 5.87
CA ALA A 97 13.73 33.19 6.73
C ALA A 97 14.39 34.58 6.46
N LYS A 98 15.55 34.63 5.80
CA LYS A 98 16.23 35.87 5.43
C LYS A 98 15.78 36.46 4.09
N LEU A 99 15.05 35.69 3.30
CA LEU A 99 14.57 36.11 1.98
C LEU A 99 13.50 37.20 2.14
N SER A 100 13.53 38.18 1.26
CA SER A 100 12.38 39.06 1.06
C SER A 100 11.21 38.29 0.48
N GLU A 101 10.00 38.81 0.56
CA GLU A 101 8.81 38.17 0.02
C GLU A 101 8.94 37.89 -1.49
N ALA A 102 9.52 38.82 -2.24
CA ALA A 102 9.75 38.66 -3.68
C ALA A 102 10.75 37.52 -3.99
N GLU A 103 11.87 37.46 -3.27
CA GLU A 103 12.87 36.41 -3.39
C GLU A 103 12.30 35.05 -2.98
N TRP A 104 11.50 35.00 -1.94
CA TRP A 104 10.82 33.79 -1.50
C TRP A 104 9.85 33.28 -2.58
N CYS A 105 9.00 34.18 -3.13
CA CYS A 105 8.09 33.84 -4.23
C CYS A 105 8.84 33.32 -5.46
N GLN A 106 9.95 33.96 -5.85
CA GLN A 106 10.76 33.52 -6.96
C GLN A 106 11.37 32.13 -6.70
N SER A 107 11.98 31.94 -5.54
CA SER A 107 12.55 30.65 -5.15
C SER A 107 11.48 29.54 -5.15
N ARG A 108 10.27 29.87 -4.68
CA ARG A 108 9.14 28.96 -4.68
C ARG A 108 8.69 28.59 -6.09
N TYR A 109 8.62 29.56 -6.98
CA TYR A 109 8.30 29.35 -8.37
C TYR A 109 9.32 28.43 -9.07
N ASP A 110 10.60 28.66 -8.83
CA ASP A 110 11.68 27.83 -9.39
C ASP A 110 11.59 26.38 -8.89
N GLN A 111 11.30 26.16 -7.59
CA GLN A 111 11.08 24.83 -7.03
C GLN A 111 9.88 24.12 -7.66
N LEU A 112 8.79 24.85 -7.96
CA LEU A 112 7.61 24.30 -8.60
C LEU A 112 7.85 23.96 -10.06
N ASN A 113 8.69 24.72 -10.77
CA ASN A 113 9.10 24.39 -12.14
C ASN A 113 9.89 23.07 -12.20
N LEU A 114 10.66 22.74 -11.17
CA LEU A 114 11.43 21.50 -11.09
C LEU A 114 10.64 20.29 -10.55
N ILE A 115 9.37 20.47 -10.15
CA ILE A 115 8.59 19.41 -9.51
C ILE A 115 8.36 18.21 -10.43
N GLU A 116 8.14 18.47 -11.73
CA GLU A 116 7.90 17.40 -12.70
C GLU A 116 9.16 16.55 -12.94
N GLU A 117 10.34 17.17 -12.94
CA GLU A 117 11.60 16.45 -13.01
C GLU A 117 11.83 15.57 -11.78
N LYS A 118 11.56 16.09 -10.59
CA LYS A 118 11.60 15.30 -9.33
C LYS A 118 10.64 14.12 -9.37
N ARG A 119 9.41 14.32 -9.85
CA ARG A 119 8.40 13.28 -10.01
C ARG A 119 8.83 12.21 -11.00
N MET A 120 9.38 12.63 -12.15
CA MET A 120 9.88 11.72 -13.17
C MET A 120 11.04 10.87 -12.62
N THR A 121 11.99 11.49 -11.93
CA THR A 121 13.10 10.79 -11.28
C THR A 121 12.59 9.77 -10.25
N ALA A 122 11.63 10.15 -9.41
CA ALA A 122 11.02 9.25 -8.44
C ALA A 122 10.26 8.09 -9.10
N LEU A 123 9.59 8.33 -10.24
CA LEU A 123 8.92 7.31 -11.03
C LEU A 123 9.92 6.30 -11.60
N CYS A 124 10.99 6.76 -12.23
CA CYS A 124 12.05 5.90 -12.76
C CYS A 124 12.71 5.06 -11.65
N HIS A 125 13.01 5.69 -10.51
CA HIS A 125 13.54 4.99 -9.34
C HIS A 125 12.57 3.92 -8.85
N GLY A 126 11.26 4.23 -8.80
CA GLY A 126 10.20 3.31 -8.44
C GLY A 126 10.13 2.10 -9.37
N GLN A 127 10.22 2.31 -10.68
CA GLN A 127 10.21 1.22 -11.68
C GLN A 127 11.42 0.29 -11.50
N LEU A 128 12.61 0.84 -11.29
CA LEU A 128 13.82 0.07 -11.01
C LEU A 128 13.69 -0.74 -9.71
N TYR A 129 13.15 -0.13 -8.66
CA TYR A 129 12.89 -0.80 -7.39
C TYR A 129 11.93 -1.98 -7.58
N GLN A 130 10.80 -1.77 -8.26
CA GLN A 130 9.83 -2.83 -8.54
C GLN A 130 10.44 -3.96 -9.40
N LYS A 131 11.24 -3.63 -10.40
CA LYS A 131 11.96 -4.62 -11.22
C LYS A 131 12.89 -5.47 -10.37
N ARG A 132 13.68 -4.87 -9.47
CA ARG A 132 14.58 -5.59 -8.54
C ARG A 132 13.78 -6.50 -7.60
N MET A 133 12.69 -6.00 -7.02
CA MET A 133 11.81 -6.79 -6.15
C MET A 133 11.19 -7.98 -6.88
N LYS A 134 10.72 -7.77 -8.12
CA LYS A 134 10.18 -8.84 -8.97
C LYS A 134 11.24 -9.89 -9.26
N GLN A 135 12.43 -9.50 -9.66
CA GLN A 135 13.52 -10.44 -9.94
C GLN A 135 13.90 -11.26 -8.70
N ALA A 136 13.98 -10.63 -7.52
CA ALA A 136 14.23 -11.33 -6.27
C ALA A 136 13.14 -12.33 -5.89
N PHE A 137 11.88 -11.98 -6.17
CA PHE A 137 10.73 -12.86 -5.96
C PHE A 137 10.73 -14.04 -6.95
N ASP A 138 10.92 -13.76 -8.24
CA ASP A 138 10.87 -14.77 -9.32
C ASP A 138 11.98 -15.83 -9.17
N ARG A 139 13.11 -15.48 -8.56
CA ARG A 139 14.17 -16.47 -8.20
C ARG A 139 13.70 -17.53 -7.20
N LYS A 140 12.73 -17.19 -6.34
CA LYS A 140 12.23 -18.06 -5.25
C LYS A 140 10.91 -18.74 -5.58
N VAL A 141 10.17 -18.23 -6.55
CA VAL A 141 8.81 -18.67 -6.86
C VAL A 141 8.69 -18.89 -8.36
N ARG A 142 8.17 -20.08 -8.76
CA ARG A 142 7.80 -20.30 -10.15
C ARG A 142 6.48 -19.56 -10.44
N PRO A 143 6.46 -18.60 -11.38
CA PRO A 143 5.22 -17.96 -11.80
C PRO A 143 4.23 -18.99 -12.31
N ARG A 144 2.99 -18.94 -11.85
CA ARG A 144 1.91 -19.77 -12.34
C ARG A 144 0.77 -18.89 -12.80
N GLU A 145 0.36 -19.06 -14.04
CA GLU A 145 -0.84 -18.45 -14.59
C GLU A 145 -1.99 -19.44 -14.46
N PHE A 146 -3.13 -18.94 -14.02
CA PHE A 146 -4.35 -19.72 -13.90
C PHE A 146 -5.31 -19.33 -15.01
N LYS A 147 -5.89 -20.35 -15.66
CA LYS A 147 -6.90 -20.20 -16.71
C LYS A 147 -8.27 -20.64 -16.19
N GLU A 148 -9.31 -20.23 -16.88
CA GLU A 148 -10.66 -20.73 -16.63
C GLU A 148 -10.70 -22.25 -16.86
N GLY A 149 -11.31 -22.98 -15.95
CA GLY A 149 -11.33 -24.45 -15.93
C GLY A 149 -10.20 -25.13 -15.14
N ASP A 150 -9.17 -24.40 -14.70
CA ASP A 150 -8.09 -24.98 -13.89
C ASP A 150 -8.61 -25.45 -12.53
N LEU A 151 -8.09 -26.60 -12.07
CA LEU A 151 -8.31 -27.08 -10.72
C LEU A 151 -7.30 -26.50 -9.75
N VAL A 152 -7.79 -25.95 -8.63
CA VAL A 152 -6.97 -25.30 -7.61
C VAL A 152 -7.35 -25.73 -6.22
N LEU A 153 -6.35 -25.77 -5.34
CA LEU A 153 -6.54 -25.87 -3.90
C LEU A 153 -6.50 -24.48 -3.27
N LYS A 154 -7.45 -24.17 -2.42
CA LYS A 154 -7.51 -22.91 -1.69
C LYS A 154 -6.89 -23.09 -0.31
N LYS A 155 -5.90 -22.25 0.04
CA LYS A 155 -5.29 -22.26 1.36
C LYS A 155 -6.29 -21.79 2.40
N ILE A 156 -6.42 -22.54 3.48
CA ILE A 156 -7.22 -22.14 4.67
C ILE A 156 -6.44 -21.03 5.41
N LEU A 157 -7.09 -19.88 5.60
CA LEU A 157 -6.48 -18.77 6.34
C LEU A 157 -6.45 -19.09 7.84
N SER A 158 -5.39 -18.66 8.53
CA SER A 158 -5.13 -18.99 9.94
C SER A 158 -6.26 -18.61 10.90
N PHE A 159 -7.06 -17.60 10.57
CA PHE A 159 -8.25 -17.21 11.35
C PHE A 159 -9.49 -18.09 11.08
N GLN A 160 -9.41 -18.99 10.10
CA GLN A 160 -10.47 -19.96 9.75
C GLN A 160 -10.07 -21.39 10.13
N GLN A 161 -8.87 -21.57 10.69
CA GLN A 161 -8.45 -22.90 11.14
C GLN A 161 -9.36 -23.39 12.23
N ASP A 162 -9.94 -24.57 12.00
CA ASP A 162 -10.72 -25.28 12.98
C ASP A 162 -9.77 -25.79 14.09
N SER A 163 -10.18 -25.70 15.35
CA SER A 163 -9.36 -26.04 16.52
C SER A 163 -9.05 -27.54 16.69
N ARG A 164 -9.24 -28.33 15.64
CA ARG A 164 -9.09 -29.80 15.64
C ARG A 164 -7.65 -30.32 15.72
N GLY A 165 -6.66 -29.45 15.90
CA GLY A 165 -5.30 -29.85 16.21
C GLY A 165 -4.31 -29.89 15.04
N LYS A 166 -3.13 -30.44 15.30
CA LYS A 166 -1.92 -30.43 14.44
C LYS A 166 -2.10 -31.06 13.06
N TRP A 167 -3.11 -31.89 12.88
CA TRP A 167 -3.36 -32.67 11.64
C TRP A 167 -4.44 -32.07 10.73
N THR A 168 -4.91 -30.87 11.00
CA THR A 168 -5.90 -30.19 10.17
C THR A 168 -5.29 -29.85 8.81
N PRO A 169 -5.96 -30.16 7.69
CA PRO A 169 -5.46 -29.84 6.35
C PRO A 169 -5.31 -28.32 6.17
N ASN A 170 -4.19 -27.90 5.57
CA ASN A 170 -3.92 -26.48 5.29
C ASN A 170 -4.62 -25.98 4.03
N TYR A 171 -5.21 -26.86 3.26
CA TYR A 171 -5.86 -26.55 1.99
C TYR A 171 -7.22 -27.21 1.91
N GLU A 172 -8.15 -26.58 1.25
CA GLU A 172 -9.48 -27.07 0.91
C GLU A 172 -9.68 -27.08 -0.62
N GLY A 173 -10.54 -27.95 -1.11
CA GLY A 173 -10.82 -28.15 -2.54
C GLY A 173 -10.77 -29.60 -2.96
N PRO A 174 -10.66 -29.92 -4.26
CA PRO A 174 -10.38 -29.00 -5.37
C PRO A 174 -11.54 -28.09 -5.76
N TYR A 175 -11.20 -26.93 -6.31
CA TYR A 175 -12.13 -25.96 -6.86
C TYR A 175 -11.79 -25.66 -8.32
N VAL A 176 -12.79 -25.30 -9.12
CA VAL A 176 -12.63 -24.91 -10.52
C VAL A 176 -12.52 -23.38 -10.61
N VAL A 177 -11.58 -22.88 -11.39
CA VAL A 177 -11.46 -21.44 -11.69
C VAL A 177 -12.55 -21.05 -12.69
N LYS A 178 -13.55 -20.29 -12.27
CA LYS A 178 -14.59 -19.71 -13.15
C LYS A 178 -14.11 -18.49 -13.91
N ARG A 179 -13.29 -17.64 -13.26
CA ARG A 179 -12.75 -16.42 -13.84
C ARG A 179 -11.45 -16.02 -13.18
N ALA A 180 -10.46 -15.69 -13.98
CA ALA A 180 -9.19 -15.13 -13.51
C ALA A 180 -9.10 -13.64 -13.88
N PHE A 181 -8.59 -12.81 -12.95
CA PHE A 181 -8.40 -11.37 -13.14
C PHE A 181 -6.90 -11.04 -13.22
N SER A 182 -6.55 -9.97 -13.94
CA SER A 182 -5.16 -9.52 -14.13
C SER A 182 -4.38 -9.29 -12.84
N GLY A 183 -5.05 -8.86 -11.76
CA GLY A 183 -4.47 -8.71 -10.42
C GLY A 183 -4.19 -10.02 -9.68
N GLY A 184 -4.55 -11.17 -10.27
CA GLY A 184 -4.39 -12.51 -9.69
C GLY A 184 -5.47 -12.89 -8.69
N ALA A 185 -6.52 -12.11 -8.55
CA ALA A 185 -7.78 -12.53 -7.95
C ALA A 185 -8.49 -13.51 -8.90
N MET A 186 -9.24 -14.45 -8.36
CA MET A 186 -10.00 -15.41 -9.15
C MET A 186 -11.32 -15.74 -8.47
N THR A 187 -12.32 -16.05 -9.28
CA THR A 187 -13.59 -16.59 -8.82
C THR A 187 -13.54 -18.11 -8.92
N LEU A 188 -13.82 -18.78 -7.82
CA LEU A 188 -13.80 -20.23 -7.72
C LEU A 188 -15.23 -20.79 -7.64
N ALA A 189 -15.40 -22.00 -8.14
CA ALA A 189 -16.61 -22.79 -7.97
C ALA A 189 -16.28 -24.18 -7.44
N THR A 190 -17.27 -24.85 -6.86
CA THR A 190 -17.19 -26.28 -6.55
C THR A 190 -17.16 -27.10 -7.83
N MET A 191 -16.82 -28.38 -7.74
CA MET A 191 -16.85 -29.30 -8.86
C MET A 191 -18.26 -29.40 -9.49
N ASP A 192 -19.31 -29.22 -8.70
CA ASP A 192 -20.72 -29.23 -9.13
C ASP A 192 -21.17 -27.92 -9.78
N GLY A 193 -20.27 -26.93 -9.93
CA GLY A 193 -20.55 -25.67 -10.60
C GLY A 193 -21.09 -24.55 -9.71
N ASP A 194 -21.36 -24.82 -8.44
CA ASP A 194 -21.82 -23.83 -7.49
C ASP A 194 -20.72 -22.80 -7.18
N GLY A 195 -21.04 -21.52 -7.31
CA GLY A 195 -20.12 -20.44 -6.92
C GLY A 195 -19.80 -20.49 -5.44
N LEU A 196 -18.53 -20.31 -5.08
CA LEU A 196 -18.12 -20.13 -3.68
C LEU A 196 -18.71 -18.83 -3.14
N HIS A 197 -19.94 -18.91 -2.63
CA HIS A 197 -20.45 -17.83 -1.78
C HIS A 197 -19.72 -17.87 -0.46
N LEU A 198 -19.15 -16.73 -0.03
CA LEU A 198 -18.70 -16.53 1.35
C LEU A 198 -19.87 -16.93 2.25
N ARG A 199 -19.78 -18.07 2.94
CA ARG A 199 -20.77 -18.46 3.94
C ARG A 199 -20.83 -17.34 4.97
N ARG A 200 -21.86 -16.47 4.91
CA ARG A 200 -22.26 -15.64 6.03
C ARG A 200 -22.44 -16.60 7.20
N ARG A 201 -21.69 -16.40 8.30
CA ARG A 201 -22.00 -17.05 9.56
C ARG A 201 -23.48 -16.80 9.83
N LYS A 202 -24.30 -17.87 9.83
CA LYS A 202 -25.60 -17.79 10.47
C LYS A 202 -25.32 -17.46 11.92
N THR A 203 -25.58 -16.23 12.34
CA THR A 203 -25.75 -15.85 13.73
C THR A 203 -26.79 -16.82 14.27
N ARG A 204 -26.40 -17.68 15.21
CA ARG A 204 -27.37 -18.43 16.00
C ARG A 204 -28.14 -17.37 16.81
N GLU A 205 -29.34 -17.10 16.41
CA GLU A 205 -30.34 -16.51 17.30
C GLU A 205 -30.56 -17.51 18.45
N LYS A 206 -30.28 -17.06 19.67
CA LYS A 206 -30.81 -17.61 20.91
C LYS A 206 -31.83 -16.63 21.44
#